data_5a5611ff7921909fd51450ef0b46d3a9
#
_entry.id   5a5611ff7921909fd51450ef0b46d3a9
#
_cell.length_a   1.000
_cell.length_b   1.000
_cell.length_c   1.000
_cell.angle_alpha   90.00
_cell.angle_beta   90.00
_cell.angle_gamma   90.00
#
_symmetry.space_group_name_H-M   'P 1'
#
loop_
_entity.id
_entity.type
_entity.pdbx_description
1 polymer ?
#
loop_
_entity_poly.entity_id
_entity_poly.type
_entity_poly.pdbx_seq_one_letter_code
_entity_poly.pdbx_strand_id
1 'polypeptide(L)'
;MKQLLYILFLLFLLAACRENKKDQFARLVQEWQGKEIVFPQDMAFTRFVTEQVEYRIPDAEYKVLIYVDSTGCTSCKLQLPKWKELIAYVDSATNGNIPFIFVFQSKDDRELRYILKRDNFDRPVCIDRDSRLNKLNRFPQDITFQTFLLDKNNKVKVIGNPVHNLAVRDLYLKQMTGKISPGRDRIKTTAKAINSEVDFGAFSKSEEKTAVFEIENTGDNPLVILDTV
;
A
#
# COMPACT_ATOMS: atom_id res chain seq x y z
N MET A 1 -20.92 35.66 34.36
CA MET A 1 -20.72 36.00 32.94
C MET A 1 -19.29 35.77 32.45
N LYS A 2 -18.25 36.24 33.11
CA LYS A 2 -16.83 36.01 32.68
C LYS A 2 -16.43 34.54 32.58
N GLN A 3 -16.83 33.72 33.54
CA GLN A 3 -16.52 32.27 33.51
C GLN A 3 -17.20 31.52 32.35
N LEU A 4 -18.43 31.90 32.02
CA LEU A 4 -19.16 31.32 30.88
C LEU A 4 -18.49 31.68 29.55
N LEU A 5 -17.94 32.88 29.43
CA LEU A 5 -17.19 33.35 28.27
C LEU A 5 -15.87 32.58 28.08
N TYR A 6 -15.17 32.27 29.19
CA TYR A 6 -13.95 31.43 29.16
C TYR A 6 -14.23 30.01 28.74
N ILE A 7 -15.31 29.41 29.22
CA ILE A 7 -15.72 28.04 28.85
C ILE A 7 -16.10 27.99 27.36
N LEU A 8 -16.83 28.99 26.87
CA LEU A 8 -17.21 29.11 25.46
C LEU A 8 -15.98 29.29 24.56
N PHE A 9 -15.02 30.10 24.98
CA PHE A 9 -13.75 30.30 24.27
C PHE A 9 -12.87 29.02 24.25
N LEU A 10 -12.84 28.28 25.37
CA LEU A 10 -12.12 27.01 25.47
C LEU A 10 -12.77 25.92 24.57
N LEU A 11 -14.09 25.88 24.50
CA LEU A 11 -14.84 24.99 23.60
C LEU A 11 -14.61 25.33 22.12
N PHE A 12 -14.46 26.62 21.78
CA PHE A 12 -14.15 27.07 20.42
C PHE A 12 -12.73 26.69 20.00
N LEU A 13 -11.75 26.70 20.91
CA LEU A 13 -10.38 26.25 20.66
C LEU A 13 -10.30 24.73 20.44
N LEU A 14 -11.15 23.93 21.08
CA LEU A 14 -11.21 22.49 20.89
C LEU A 14 -11.93 22.07 19.60
N ALA A 15 -12.78 22.92 19.04
CA ALA A 15 -13.48 22.66 17.78
C ALA A 15 -12.60 22.98 16.54
N ALA A 16 -11.50 23.71 16.68
CA ALA A 16 -10.70 24.23 15.59
C ALA A 16 -9.69 23.21 14.99
N CYS A 17 -9.54 21.99 15.55
CA CYS A 17 -8.51 21.04 15.12
C CYS A 17 -9.06 19.65 14.73
N ARG A 18 -10.10 19.58 13.91
CA ARG A 18 -10.37 18.37 13.13
C ARG A 18 -9.80 18.54 11.72
N GLU A 19 -8.50 18.34 11.63
CA GLU A 19 -7.84 18.24 10.34
C GLU A 19 -8.44 17.07 9.55
N ASN A 20 -8.89 17.34 8.33
CA ASN A 20 -9.44 16.31 7.46
C ASN A 20 -8.31 15.36 7.04
N LYS A 21 -8.54 14.03 7.12
CA LYS A 21 -7.57 13.01 6.68
C LYS A 21 -7.04 13.26 5.27
N LYS A 22 -7.88 13.82 4.39
CA LYS A 22 -7.49 14.17 3.03
C LYS A 22 -6.39 15.24 2.99
N ASP A 23 -6.48 16.25 3.86
CA ASP A 23 -5.51 17.33 3.92
C ASP A 23 -4.20 16.87 4.55
N GLN A 24 -4.26 15.96 5.53
CA GLN A 24 -3.08 15.29 6.10
C GLN A 24 -2.34 14.47 5.03
N PHE A 25 -3.06 13.69 4.22
CA PHE A 25 -2.47 12.92 3.12
C PHE A 25 -1.88 13.83 2.05
N ALA A 26 -2.56 14.90 1.68
CA ALA A 26 -2.05 15.86 0.70
C ALA A 26 -0.74 16.50 1.15
N ARG A 27 -0.64 16.90 2.42
CA ARG A 27 0.60 17.45 3.01
C ARG A 27 1.71 16.42 3.04
N LEU A 28 1.42 15.19 3.45
CA LEU A 28 2.40 14.11 3.47
C LEU A 28 2.95 13.84 2.06
N VAL A 29 2.10 13.77 1.05
CA VAL A 29 2.54 13.62 -0.34
C VAL A 29 3.42 14.78 -0.76
N GLN A 30 3.05 16.01 -0.43
CA GLN A 30 3.84 17.22 -0.75
C GLN A 30 5.19 17.24 -0.04
N GLU A 31 5.25 16.83 1.24
CA GLU A 31 6.48 16.72 2.02
C GLU A 31 7.47 15.72 1.42
N TRP A 32 6.95 14.59 0.91
CA TRP A 32 7.78 13.51 0.39
C TRP A 32 8.17 13.67 -1.08
N GLN A 33 7.41 14.40 -1.85
CA GLN A 33 7.70 14.60 -3.27
C GLN A 33 9.05 15.31 -3.47
N GLY A 34 9.95 14.68 -4.21
CA GLY A 34 11.30 15.19 -4.47
C GLY A 34 12.30 14.97 -3.34
N LYS A 35 11.88 14.45 -2.17
CA LYS A 35 12.77 14.10 -1.07
C LYS A 35 13.68 12.95 -1.48
N GLU A 36 14.96 13.07 -1.16
CA GLU A 36 15.95 12.03 -1.44
C GLU A 36 15.88 10.93 -0.39
N ILE A 37 15.89 9.68 -0.83
CA ILE A 37 16.04 8.51 0.02
C ILE A 37 17.53 8.16 0.15
N VAL A 38 18.02 8.17 1.37
CA VAL A 38 19.39 7.80 1.72
C VAL A 38 19.45 6.31 2.04
N PHE A 39 20.16 5.55 1.22
CA PHE A 39 20.39 4.13 1.47
C PHE A 39 21.66 3.94 2.33
N PRO A 40 21.65 3.03 3.33
CA PRO A 40 22.86 2.59 4.02
C PRO A 40 23.86 1.98 3.02
N GLN A 41 25.15 2.25 3.18
CA GLN A 41 26.18 1.77 2.25
C GLN A 41 26.38 0.25 2.25
N ASP A 42 26.08 -0.40 3.38
CA ASP A 42 26.33 -1.82 3.66
C ASP A 42 25.05 -2.64 3.75
N MET A 43 24.11 -2.41 2.83
CA MET A 43 22.88 -3.21 2.76
C MET A 43 23.21 -4.63 2.27
N ALA A 44 22.92 -5.62 3.12
CA ALA A 44 23.03 -7.04 2.77
C ALA A 44 21.69 -7.59 2.31
N PHE A 45 21.70 -8.31 1.20
CA PHE A 45 20.51 -8.93 0.63
C PHE A 45 20.55 -10.45 0.78
N THR A 46 19.38 -11.03 1.00
CA THR A 46 19.22 -12.48 1.15
C THR A 46 18.03 -12.98 0.35
N ARG A 47 18.05 -14.26 -0.04
CA ARG A 47 16.85 -15.02 -0.41
C ARG A 47 16.37 -15.83 0.78
N PHE A 48 15.07 -15.85 1.01
CA PHE A 48 14.44 -16.59 2.10
C PHE A 48 15.10 -16.35 3.47
N VAL A 49 15.62 -15.12 3.70
CA VAL A 49 16.29 -14.69 4.95
C VAL A 49 17.66 -15.33 5.19
N THR A 50 17.96 -16.49 4.65
CA THR A 50 19.14 -17.30 4.98
C THR A 50 20.21 -17.38 3.90
N GLU A 51 19.82 -17.27 2.65
CA GLU A 51 20.74 -17.39 1.52
C GLU A 51 21.27 -16.00 1.18
N GLN A 52 22.52 -15.72 1.48
CA GLN A 52 23.15 -14.47 1.07
C GLN A 52 23.23 -14.40 -0.44
N VAL A 53 22.90 -13.25 -1.00
CA VAL A 53 23.00 -12.99 -2.43
C VAL A 53 23.82 -11.72 -2.67
N GLU A 54 24.68 -11.78 -3.65
CA GLU A 54 25.39 -10.59 -4.13
C GLU A 54 24.41 -9.75 -4.96
N TYR A 55 23.78 -8.78 -4.30
CA TYR A 55 22.84 -7.86 -4.93
C TYR A 55 23.22 -6.44 -4.57
N ARG A 56 23.38 -5.62 -5.59
CA ARG A 56 23.55 -4.16 -5.47
C ARG A 56 22.33 -3.49 -6.06
N ILE A 57 21.87 -2.43 -5.41
CA ILE A 57 20.76 -1.64 -5.94
C ILE A 57 21.17 -1.11 -7.31
N PRO A 58 20.48 -1.49 -8.40
CA PRO A 58 20.88 -1.08 -9.75
C PRO A 58 20.77 0.44 -9.93
N ASP A 59 21.65 1.00 -10.72
CA ASP A 59 21.48 2.35 -11.26
C ASP A 59 20.46 2.28 -12.40
N ALA A 60 19.25 2.72 -12.13
CA ALA A 60 18.11 2.67 -13.05
C ALA A 60 17.39 4.01 -13.04
N GLU A 61 16.75 4.36 -14.16
CA GLU A 61 15.97 5.59 -14.30
C GLU A 61 14.88 5.71 -13.22
N TYR A 62 14.25 4.58 -12.92
CA TYR A 62 13.27 4.46 -11.82
C TYR A 62 13.55 3.22 -10.98
N LYS A 63 13.24 3.31 -9.70
CA LYS A 63 13.35 2.21 -8.71
C LYS A 63 12.13 2.23 -7.81
N VAL A 64 11.64 1.07 -7.42
CA VAL A 64 10.55 0.97 -6.43
C VAL A 64 11.14 0.50 -5.11
N LEU A 65 11.06 1.32 -4.07
CA LEU A 65 11.43 0.95 -2.71
C LEU A 65 10.18 0.55 -1.93
N ILE A 66 10.19 -0.65 -1.38
CA ILE A 66 9.16 -1.19 -0.49
C ILE A 66 9.79 -1.37 0.90
N TYR A 67 9.39 -0.54 1.84
CA TYR A 67 9.78 -0.66 3.24
C TYR A 67 8.62 -1.23 4.04
N VAL A 68 8.87 -2.24 4.85
CA VAL A 68 7.88 -2.83 5.74
C VAL A 68 8.44 -2.84 7.15
N ASP A 69 7.82 -2.06 8.03
CA ASP A 69 8.20 -2.00 9.44
C ASP A 69 7.74 -3.24 10.23
N SER A 70 8.26 -3.38 11.44
CA SER A 70 7.98 -4.52 12.33
C SER A 70 6.71 -4.36 13.17
N THR A 71 5.87 -3.36 12.92
CA THR A 71 4.64 -3.13 13.69
C THR A 71 3.47 -3.94 13.14
N GLY A 72 2.73 -4.64 14.00
CA GLY A 72 1.52 -5.39 13.60
C GLY A 72 1.79 -6.69 12.82
N CYS A 73 0.80 -7.12 12.04
CA CYS A 73 0.82 -8.39 11.31
C CYS A 73 1.74 -8.34 10.09
N THR A 74 2.83 -9.10 10.11
CA THR A 74 3.81 -9.19 9.00
C THR A 74 3.17 -9.70 7.71
N SER A 75 2.44 -10.79 7.78
CA SER A 75 1.81 -11.43 6.61
C SER A 75 0.80 -10.50 5.91
N CYS A 76 0.01 -9.76 6.71
CA CYS A 76 -0.98 -8.81 6.18
C CYS A 76 -0.33 -7.66 5.42
N LYS A 77 0.85 -7.23 5.85
CA LYS A 77 1.58 -6.11 5.26
C LYS A 77 2.33 -6.50 3.99
N LEU A 78 2.90 -7.70 3.96
CA LEU A 78 3.78 -8.12 2.89
C LEU A 78 3.04 -8.30 1.55
N GLN A 79 1.86 -8.92 1.55
CA GLN A 79 1.05 -9.20 0.35
C GLN A 79 1.87 -9.64 -0.88
N LEU A 80 2.85 -10.50 -0.67
CA LEU A 80 3.83 -10.89 -1.68
C LEU A 80 3.23 -11.40 -3.01
N PRO A 81 2.12 -12.16 -3.02
CA PRO A 81 1.49 -12.58 -4.27
C PRO A 81 1.09 -11.39 -5.16
N LYS A 82 0.51 -10.33 -4.57
CA LYS A 82 0.13 -9.13 -5.32
C LYS A 82 1.36 -8.36 -5.83
N TRP A 83 2.45 -8.35 -5.07
CA TRP A 83 3.71 -7.79 -5.55
C TRP A 83 4.26 -8.56 -6.75
N LYS A 84 4.21 -9.90 -6.73
CA LYS A 84 4.64 -10.72 -7.87
C LYS A 84 3.84 -10.38 -9.14
N GLU A 85 2.52 -10.23 -9.02
CA GLU A 85 1.65 -9.82 -10.13
C GLU A 85 2.02 -8.43 -10.67
N LEU A 86 2.20 -7.45 -9.78
CA LEU A 86 2.59 -6.09 -10.19
C LEU A 86 3.96 -6.07 -10.85
N ILE A 87 4.94 -6.79 -10.29
CA ILE A 87 6.29 -6.88 -10.85
C ILE A 87 6.25 -7.51 -12.23
N ALA A 88 5.54 -8.62 -12.42
CA ALA A 88 5.40 -9.27 -13.72
C ALA A 88 4.77 -8.32 -14.77
N TYR A 89 3.77 -7.56 -14.35
CA TYR A 89 3.16 -6.54 -15.21
C TYR A 89 4.14 -5.42 -15.59
N VAL A 90 4.88 -4.88 -14.61
CA VAL A 90 5.87 -3.82 -14.83
C VAL A 90 7.03 -4.33 -15.68
N ASP A 91 7.55 -5.52 -15.40
CA ASP A 91 8.62 -6.15 -16.18
C ASP A 91 8.21 -6.30 -17.66
N SER A 92 6.97 -6.73 -17.91
CA SER A 92 6.43 -6.82 -19.27
C SER A 92 6.30 -5.45 -19.96
N ALA A 93 5.93 -4.40 -19.22
CA ALA A 93 5.72 -3.07 -19.75
C ALA A 93 7.01 -2.26 -19.95
N THR A 94 8.10 -2.62 -19.24
CA THR A 94 9.37 -1.86 -19.17
C THR A 94 10.60 -2.68 -19.58
N ASN A 95 10.42 -3.89 -20.12
CA ASN A 95 11.49 -4.84 -20.43
C ASN A 95 12.38 -5.17 -19.21
N GLY A 96 11.79 -5.26 -18.02
CA GLY A 96 12.49 -5.64 -16.80
C GLY A 96 13.45 -4.57 -16.23
N ASN A 97 13.35 -3.33 -16.68
CA ASN A 97 14.30 -2.27 -16.32
C ASN A 97 14.02 -1.56 -14.99
N ILE A 98 12.96 -1.95 -14.26
CA ILE A 98 12.59 -1.32 -13.01
C ILE A 98 12.90 -2.24 -11.82
N PRO A 99 13.95 -1.97 -11.03
CA PRO A 99 14.24 -2.75 -9.84
C PRO A 99 13.24 -2.46 -8.71
N PHE A 100 12.83 -3.55 -8.05
CA PHE A 100 12.01 -3.52 -6.84
C PHE A 100 12.89 -3.89 -5.66
N ILE A 101 13.05 -2.97 -4.72
CA ILE A 101 13.94 -3.06 -3.56
C ILE A 101 13.07 -3.32 -2.34
N PHE A 102 13.13 -4.54 -1.80
CA PHE A 102 12.39 -4.93 -0.62
C PHE A 102 13.27 -4.82 0.62
N VAL A 103 12.83 -4.02 1.58
CA VAL A 103 13.50 -3.83 2.87
C VAL A 103 12.52 -4.12 4.00
N PHE A 104 12.81 -5.14 4.78
CA PHE A 104 11.94 -5.60 5.85
C PHE A 104 12.61 -5.39 7.20
N GLN A 105 11.95 -4.65 8.06
CA GLN A 105 12.31 -4.62 9.48
C GLN A 105 11.62 -5.80 10.16
N SER A 106 12.34 -6.91 10.32
CA SER A 106 11.80 -8.12 10.96
C SER A 106 12.23 -8.24 12.40
N LYS A 107 11.30 -8.63 13.28
CA LYS A 107 11.57 -9.06 14.66
C LYS A 107 11.66 -10.59 14.75
N ASP A 108 11.02 -11.32 13.85
CA ASP A 108 11.05 -12.78 13.80
C ASP A 108 11.43 -13.24 12.38
N ASP A 109 12.67 -13.62 12.22
CA ASP A 109 13.21 -14.12 10.96
C ASP A 109 12.59 -15.46 10.55
N ARG A 110 12.04 -16.25 11.47
CA ARG A 110 11.39 -17.53 11.18
C ARG A 110 10.03 -17.29 10.53
N GLU A 111 9.23 -16.36 11.08
CA GLU A 111 7.97 -15.96 10.49
C GLU A 111 8.19 -15.40 9.07
N LEU A 112 9.12 -14.48 8.92
CA LEU A 112 9.43 -13.87 7.63
C LEU A 112 9.88 -14.92 6.60
N ARG A 113 10.77 -15.83 6.99
CA ARG A 113 11.22 -16.95 6.14
C ARG A 113 10.07 -17.84 5.70
N TYR A 114 9.18 -18.19 6.64
CA TYR A 114 8.01 -18.99 6.36
C TYR A 114 7.13 -18.32 5.31
N ILE A 115 6.85 -17.02 5.46
CA ILE A 115 6.01 -16.25 4.52
C ILE A 115 6.67 -16.19 3.14
N LEU A 116 7.98 -15.87 3.07
CA LEU A 116 8.70 -15.81 1.80
C LEU A 116 8.67 -17.15 1.05
N LYS A 117 8.85 -18.28 1.78
CA LYS A 117 8.79 -19.62 1.20
C LYS A 117 7.37 -20.01 0.80
N ARG A 118 6.38 -19.77 1.66
CA ARG A 118 4.97 -20.07 1.38
C ARG A 118 4.50 -19.40 0.08
N ASP A 119 4.88 -18.13 -0.11
CA ASP A 119 4.45 -17.33 -1.25
C ASP A 119 5.40 -17.47 -2.46
N ASN A 120 6.40 -18.36 -2.35
CA ASN A 120 7.44 -18.57 -3.36
C ASN A 120 8.04 -17.24 -3.84
N PHE A 121 8.48 -16.41 -2.88
CA PHE A 121 9.06 -15.10 -3.14
C PHE A 121 10.59 -15.21 -3.09
N ASP A 122 11.21 -15.50 -4.20
CA ASP A 122 12.64 -15.81 -4.36
C ASP A 122 13.51 -14.57 -4.66
N ARG A 123 12.92 -13.38 -4.65
CA ARG A 123 13.64 -12.13 -4.92
C ARG A 123 14.55 -11.74 -3.75
N PRO A 124 15.66 -11.04 -4.05
CA PRO A 124 16.51 -10.48 -3.00
C PRO A 124 15.74 -9.54 -2.07
N VAL A 125 15.89 -9.74 -0.76
CA VAL A 125 15.30 -8.89 0.27
C VAL A 125 16.38 -8.45 1.26
N CYS A 126 16.34 -7.22 1.71
CA CYS A 126 17.19 -6.72 2.78
C CYS A 126 16.47 -6.82 4.11
N ILE A 127 17.11 -7.41 5.11
CA ILE A 127 16.59 -7.49 6.49
C ILE A 127 17.26 -6.40 7.31
N ASP A 128 16.53 -5.31 7.54
CA ASP A 128 17.00 -4.14 8.29
C ASP A 128 16.61 -4.26 9.77
N ARG A 129 17.28 -5.13 10.52
CA ARG A 129 16.97 -5.40 11.94
C ARG A 129 17.09 -4.16 12.81
N ASP A 130 18.06 -3.32 12.50
CA ASP A 130 18.38 -2.12 13.27
C ASP A 130 17.60 -0.89 12.82
N SER A 131 16.67 -1.04 11.88
CA SER A 131 15.92 0.08 11.29
C SER A 131 16.81 1.19 10.74
N ARG A 132 17.98 0.87 10.18
CA ARG A 132 18.95 1.85 9.70
C ARG A 132 18.38 2.70 8.57
N LEU A 133 17.67 2.06 7.64
CA LEU A 133 17.04 2.78 6.55
C LEU A 133 15.98 3.76 7.08
N ASN A 134 15.15 3.34 8.04
CA ASN A 134 14.15 4.22 8.64
C ASN A 134 14.76 5.33 9.50
N LYS A 135 15.83 5.04 10.24
CA LYS A 135 16.56 6.05 11.03
C LYS A 135 17.12 7.18 10.15
N LEU A 136 17.60 6.85 8.95
CA LEU A 136 18.12 7.83 7.99
C LEU A 136 17.00 8.67 7.37
N ASN A 137 15.85 8.06 7.04
CA ASN A 137 14.83 8.69 6.20
C ASN A 137 13.58 9.15 6.97
N ARG A 138 13.32 8.57 8.15
CA ARG A 138 12.14 8.84 8.99
C ARG A 138 10.83 8.64 8.22
N PHE A 139 10.63 7.42 7.70
CA PHE A 139 9.46 7.06 6.92
C PHE A 139 8.15 7.33 7.68
N PRO A 140 7.05 7.58 6.94
CA PRO A 140 5.73 7.71 7.55
C PRO A 140 5.36 6.46 8.36
N GLN A 141 4.64 6.66 9.47
CA GLN A 141 4.17 5.53 10.28
C GLN A 141 3.07 4.72 9.59
N ASP A 142 2.26 5.39 8.76
CA ASP A 142 1.22 4.72 8.00
C ASP A 142 1.84 3.88 6.87
N ILE A 143 1.62 2.57 6.94
CA ILE A 143 2.13 1.59 5.97
C ILE A 143 1.72 1.90 4.53
N THR A 144 0.60 2.57 4.32
CA THR A 144 0.13 2.99 3.00
C THR A 144 1.13 3.88 2.29
N PHE A 145 1.99 4.57 3.05
CA PHE A 145 3.00 5.50 2.56
C PHE A 145 4.44 5.01 2.73
N GLN A 146 4.65 3.73 2.98
CA GLN A 146 6.00 3.13 3.11
C GLN A 146 6.49 2.51 1.80
N THR A 147 5.90 2.91 0.67
CA THR A 147 6.33 2.50 -0.66
C THR A 147 6.57 3.73 -1.53
N PHE A 148 7.68 3.72 -2.27
CA PHE A 148 8.16 4.89 -2.98
C PHE A 148 8.59 4.52 -4.39
N LEU A 149 8.13 5.27 -5.39
CA LEU A 149 8.78 5.31 -6.71
C LEU A 149 9.88 6.36 -6.65
N LEU A 150 11.10 5.96 -6.92
CA LEU A 150 12.28 6.81 -6.91
C LEU A 150 12.78 7.03 -8.33
N ASP A 151 13.35 8.19 -8.60
CA ASP A 151 14.13 8.44 -9.81
C ASP A 151 15.58 7.94 -9.67
N LYS A 152 16.39 8.12 -10.71
CA LYS A 152 17.82 7.73 -10.73
C LYS A 152 18.62 8.31 -9.56
N ASN A 153 18.28 9.49 -9.09
CA ASN A 153 18.92 10.17 -7.97
C ASN A 153 18.32 9.82 -6.61
N ASN A 154 17.54 8.74 -6.52
CA ASN A 154 16.81 8.31 -5.33
C ASN A 154 15.79 9.33 -4.79
N LYS A 155 15.34 10.27 -5.60
CA LYS A 155 14.31 11.23 -5.21
C LYS A 155 12.91 10.65 -5.43
N VAL A 156 12.05 10.84 -4.46
CA VAL A 156 10.67 10.36 -4.49
C VAL A 156 9.87 11.05 -5.59
N LYS A 157 9.36 10.28 -6.54
CA LYS A 157 8.44 10.73 -7.60
C LYS A 157 7.00 10.47 -7.23
N VAL A 158 6.72 9.31 -6.64
CA VAL A 158 5.39 8.95 -6.13
C VAL A 158 5.56 8.24 -4.80
N ILE A 159 4.73 8.61 -3.82
CA ILE A 159 4.62 7.92 -2.54
C ILE A 159 3.26 7.22 -2.45
N GLY A 160 3.24 6.04 -1.87
CA GLY A 160 2.04 5.24 -1.66
C GLY A 160 2.17 3.83 -2.23
N ASN A 161 1.38 2.92 -1.71
CA ASN A 161 1.46 1.50 -2.06
C ASN A 161 0.61 1.17 -3.30
N PRO A 162 1.22 0.83 -4.45
CA PRO A 162 0.51 0.54 -5.70
C PRO A 162 -0.24 -0.80 -5.69
N VAL A 163 0.03 -1.68 -4.71
CA VAL A 163 -0.64 -2.96 -4.57
C VAL A 163 -2.01 -2.80 -3.89
N HIS A 164 -2.12 -1.78 -3.04
CA HIS A 164 -3.35 -1.48 -2.30
C HIS A 164 -4.22 -0.43 -2.98
N ASN A 165 -3.65 0.41 -3.84
CA ASN A 165 -4.35 1.55 -4.43
C ASN A 165 -4.12 1.62 -5.94
N LEU A 166 -5.16 1.38 -6.71
CA LEU A 166 -5.11 1.40 -8.18
C LEU A 166 -4.72 2.76 -8.74
N ALA A 167 -5.17 3.86 -8.14
CA ALA A 167 -4.80 5.20 -8.60
C ALA A 167 -3.31 5.47 -8.37
N VAL A 168 -2.73 4.99 -7.26
CA VAL A 168 -1.28 5.05 -7.02
C VAL A 168 -0.54 4.20 -8.05
N ARG A 169 -1.03 2.98 -8.34
CA ARG A 169 -0.44 2.12 -9.37
C ARG A 169 -0.41 2.80 -10.73
N ASP A 170 -1.49 3.46 -11.13
CA ASP A 170 -1.57 4.18 -12.39
C ASP A 170 -0.57 5.35 -12.44
N LEU A 171 -0.34 6.04 -11.32
CA LEU A 171 0.69 7.07 -11.21
C LEU A 171 2.10 6.47 -11.39
N TYR A 172 2.40 5.31 -10.76
CA TYR A 172 3.67 4.61 -10.96
C TYR A 172 3.88 4.26 -12.43
N LEU A 173 2.90 3.62 -13.05
CA LEU A 173 2.97 3.20 -14.45
C LEU A 173 3.15 4.39 -15.39
N LYS A 174 2.40 5.47 -15.16
CA LYS A 174 2.54 6.71 -15.93
C LYS A 174 3.96 7.28 -15.85
N GLN A 175 4.56 7.30 -14.66
CA GLN A 175 5.92 7.79 -14.48
C GLN A 175 6.95 6.89 -15.16
N MET A 176 6.82 5.56 -15.00
CA MET A 176 7.80 4.61 -15.51
C MET A 176 7.73 4.40 -17.02
N THR A 177 6.54 4.47 -17.62
CA THR A 177 6.34 4.13 -19.04
C THR A 177 6.02 5.33 -19.92
N GLY A 178 5.76 6.49 -19.31
CA GLY A 178 5.22 7.67 -20.03
C GLY A 178 3.78 7.48 -20.56
N LYS A 179 3.23 6.26 -20.40
CA LYS A 179 1.87 5.92 -20.82
C LYS A 179 0.99 5.87 -19.58
N ILE A 180 -0.17 6.49 -19.66
CA ILE A 180 -1.27 6.11 -18.76
C ILE A 180 -1.54 4.65 -19.12
N SER A 181 -1.60 3.74 -18.13
CA SER A 181 -2.09 2.38 -18.41
C SER A 181 -3.24 2.52 -19.39
N PRO A 182 -3.26 1.72 -20.50
CA PRO A 182 -4.42 1.71 -21.37
C PRO A 182 -5.56 1.47 -20.40
N GLY A 183 -6.35 2.53 -20.23
CA GLY A 183 -7.28 2.53 -19.10
C GLY A 183 -7.89 1.14 -19.02
N ARG A 184 -7.84 0.54 -17.86
CA ARG A 184 -9.17 0.20 -17.44
C ARG A 184 -9.84 1.57 -17.41
N ASP A 185 -10.38 1.98 -18.56
CA ASP A 185 -11.61 2.74 -18.55
C ASP A 185 -12.28 2.19 -17.33
N ARG A 186 -12.47 3.03 -16.33
CA ARG A 186 -13.15 2.56 -15.11
C ARG A 186 -14.27 1.77 -15.68
N ILE A 187 -14.14 0.41 -15.56
CA ILE A 187 -15.17 -0.46 -16.08
C ILE A 187 -16.33 -0.09 -15.20
N LYS A 188 -16.98 1.00 -15.58
CA LYS A 188 -18.19 1.45 -14.96
C LYS A 188 -19.22 0.48 -15.45
N THR A 189 -19.37 -0.59 -14.68
CA THR A 189 -20.59 -1.33 -14.79
C THR A 189 -21.60 -0.69 -13.85
N THR A 190 -22.82 -0.64 -14.26
CA THR A 190 -23.94 -0.28 -13.41
C THR A 190 -24.54 -1.58 -12.89
N ALA A 191 -24.80 -1.60 -11.59
CA ALA A 191 -25.47 -2.73 -10.94
C ALA A 191 -26.75 -2.23 -10.28
N LYS A 192 -27.80 -3.03 -10.38
CA LYS A 192 -29.08 -2.79 -9.73
C LYS A 192 -29.34 -3.92 -8.75
N ALA A 193 -29.59 -3.57 -7.49
CA ALA A 193 -30.11 -4.53 -6.53
C ALA A 193 -31.60 -4.79 -6.87
N ILE A 194 -31.94 -6.06 -7.09
CA ILE A 194 -33.32 -6.47 -7.38
C ILE A 194 -34.14 -6.43 -6.08
N ASN A 195 -33.53 -6.87 -4.98
CA ASN A 195 -34.08 -6.79 -3.64
C ASN A 195 -33.06 -6.07 -2.72
N SER A 196 -33.41 -4.88 -2.26
CA SER A 196 -32.58 -4.09 -1.34
C SER A 196 -32.87 -4.32 0.12
N GLU A 197 -34.01 -4.93 0.44
CA GLU A 197 -34.47 -5.19 1.80
C GLU A 197 -35.03 -6.60 1.90
N VAL A 198 -34.71 -7.27 3.01
CA VAL A 198 -35.26 -8.58 3.38
C VAL A 198 -35.74 -8.47 4.80
N ASP A 199 -37.06 -8.59 5.00
CA ASP A 199 -37.67 -8.65 6.33
C ASP A 199 -37.59 -10.07 6.87
N PHE A 200 -36.81 -10.29 7.90
CA PHE A 200 -36.75 -11.58 8.60
C PHE A 200 -37.92 -11.83 9.58
N GLY A 201 -38.75 -10.84 9.82
CA GLY A 201 -39.78 -10.90 10.85
C GLY A 201 -39.21 -11.09 12.26
N ALA A 202 -40.04 -11.51 13.19
CA ALA A 202 -39.62 -11.85 14.55
C ALA A 202 -38.93 -13.24 14.53
N PHE A 203 -37.75 -13.37 15.14
CA PHE A 203 -37.03 -14.64 15.29
C PHE A 203 -36.33 -14.74 16.64
N SER A 204 -36.14 -15.96 17.13
CA SER A 204 -35.46 -16.22 18.39
C SER A 204 -33.92 -16.17 18.24
N LYS A 205 -33.21 -15.94 19.35
CA LYS A 205 -31.74 -15.83 19.39
C LYS A 205 -30.98 -17.09 18.91
N SER A 206 -31.70 -18.24 18.90
CA SER A 206 -31.16 -19.55 18.47
C SER A 206 -31.52 -19.92 17.04
N GLU A 207 -32.24 -19.06 16.32
CA GLU A 207 -32.71 -19.34 14.96
C GLU A 207 -31.79 -18.65 13.96
N GLU A 208 -31.27 -19.42 13.01
CA GLU A 208 -30.41 -18.90 11.91
C GLU A 208 -31.29 -18.65 10.68
N LYS A 209 -31.20 -17.45 10.12
CA LYS A 209 -31.91 -17.08 8.90
C LYS A 209 -30.94 -16.59 7.84
N THR A 210 -31.17 -17.00 6.61
CA THR A 210 -30.35 -16.63 5.46
C THR A 210 -31.17 -15.74 4.52
N ALA A 211 -30.55 -14.65 4.06
CA ALA A 211 -31.09 -13.82 3.00
C ALA A 211 -30.25 -13.96 1.73
N VAL A 212 -30.91 -13.92 0.59
CA VAL A 212 -30.27 -13.87 -0.72
C VAL A 212 -30.56 -12.50 -1.33
N PHE A 213 -29.49 -11.79 -1.66
CA PHE A 213 -29.57 -10.54 -2.41
C PHE A 213 -29.22 -10.81 -3.86
N GLU A 214 -30.11 -10.41 -4.78
CA GLU A 214 -29.85 -10.51 -6.20
C GLU A 214 -29.38 -9.15 -6.74
N ILE A 215 -28.25 -9.20 -7.46
CA ILE A 215 -27.65 -8.02 -8.08
C ILE A 215 -27.58 -8.27 -9.59
N GLU A 216 -28.30 -7.47 -10.33
CA GLU A 216 -28.26 -7.48 -11.80
C GLU A 216 -27.16 -6.54 -12.31
N ASN A 217 -26.28 -7.05 -13.17
CA ASN A 217 -25.36 -6.20 -13.91
C ASN A 217 -26.08 -5.54 -15.08
N THR A 218 -26.34 -4.25 -14.98
CA THR A 218 -27.05 -3.48 -15.99
C THR A 218 -26.09 -2.69 -16.90
N GLY A 219 -24.76 -2.90 -16.75
CA GLY A 219 -23.73 -2.29 -17.57
C GLY A 219 -23.09 -3.27 -18.55
N ASP A 220 -22.30 -2.74 -19.49
CA ASP A 220 -21.67 -3.50 -20.58
C ASP A 220 -20.40 -4.25 -20.14
N ASN A 221 -19.94 -4.06 -18.92
CA ASN A 221 -18.69 -4.63 -18.42
C ASN A 221 -18.94 -5.62 -17.26
N PRO A 222 -18.07 -6.60 -17.07
CA PRO A 222 -18.21 -7.55 -15.97
C PRO A 222 -18.35 -6.86 -14.59
N LEU A 223 -19.30 -7.30 -13.79
CA LEU A 223 -19.45 -6.87 -12.40
C LEU A 223 -18.48 -7.66 -11.55
N VAL A 224 -17.59 -6.96 -10.85
CA VAL A 224 -16.69 -7.56 -9.84
C VAL A 224 -17.18 -7.13 -8.46
N ILE A 225 -17.63 -8.09 -7.69
CA ILE A 225 -18.01 -7.87 -6.29
C ILE A 225 -16.72 -8.05 -5.47
N LEU A 226 -16.29 -6.98 -4.82
CA LEU A 226 -15.18 -7.04 -3.88
C LEU A 226 -15.78 -7.34 -2.50
N ASP A 227 -15.35 -8.45 -1.91
CA ASP A 227 -15.70 -8.78 -0.52
C ASP A 227 -15.07 -7.72 0.39
N THR A 228 -15.91 -6.92 1.03
CA THR A 228 -15.52 -5.95 2.05
C THR A 228 -16.02 -6.46 3.38
N VAL A 229 -15.23 -7.27 4.05
CA VAL A 229 -15.40 -7.55 5.48
C VAL A 229 -14.60 -6.56 6.30
#